data_ebd65b014840f3be33fd82c5776939e8
#
_entry.id   ebd65b014840f3be33fd82c5776939e8
#
_cell.length_a   1.000
_cell.length_b   1.000
_cell.length_c   1.000
_cell.angle_alpha   90.00
_cell.angle_beta   90.00
_cell.angle_gamma   90.00
#
_symmetry.space_group_name_H-M   'P 1'
#
loop_
_entity.id
_entity.type
_entity.pdbx_description
1 polymer ?
#
loop_
_entity_poly.entity_id
_entity_poly.type
_entity_poly.pdbx_seq_one_letter_code
_entity_poly.pdbx_strand_id
1 'polypeptide(L)'
;MPQTLFTLILFDVAALVYALALGLGLSDAVSVRDHLLAGMLASVLIIFTHVLVIFYLIGTGMDIREAVEEDDALAKKYIPLTRRLKKKVFPLACFATLLIIVASLLGAEVHSRLIPAPGAETALPLRQVGGWWVHLVFSSLALCVNAA
;
A
#
# COMPACT_ATOMS: atom_id res chain seq x y z
N MET A 1 -15.77 10.88 8.40
CA MET A 1 -14.90 9.68 8.36
C MET A 1 -14.85 8.99 6.98
N PRO A 2 -15.96 8.53 6.32
CA PRO A 2 -15.81 7.79 5.04
C PRO A 2 -15.17 8.63 3.92
N GLN A 3 -15.47 9.92 3.84
CA GLN A 3 -14.86 10.82 2.85
C GLN A 3 -13.36 10.97 3.04
N THR A 4 -12.89 11.09 4.28
CA THR A 4 -11.46 11.19 4.61
C THR A 4 -10.71 9.92 4.20
N LEU A 5 -11.27 8.74 4.50
CA LEU A 5 -10.67 7.47 4.09
C LEU A 5 -10.64 7.33 2.56
N PHE A 6 -11.71 7.71 1.87
CA PHE A 6 -11.74 7.69 0.41
C PHE A 6 -10.68 8.62 -0.19
N THR A 7 -10.53 9.81 0.35
CA THR A 7 -9.48 10.76 -0.09
C THR A 7 -8.08 10.18 0.14
N LEU A 8 -7.82 9.55 1.29
CA LEU A 8 -6.54 8.88 1.56
C LEU A 8 -6.26 7.76 0.56
N ILE A 9 -7.24 6.91 0.26
CA ILE A 9 -7.09 5.84 -0.74
C ILE A 9 -6.74 6.41 -2.12
N LEU A 10 -7.36 7.52 -2.54
CA LEU A 10 -7.00 8.17 -3.80
C LEU A 10 -5.55 8.69 -3.80
N PHE A 11 -5.10 9.26 -2.69
CA PHE A 11 -3.71 9.67 -2.52
C PHE A 11 -2.75 8.48 -2.55
N ASP A 12 -3.10 7.37 -1.91
CA ASP A 12 -2.30 6.14 -1.91
C ASP A 12 -2.09 5.62 -3.34
N VAL A 13 -3.17 5.51 -4.12
CA VAL A 13 -3.10 5.08 -5.52
C VAL A 13 -2.26 6.04 -6.35
N ALA A 14 -2.46 7.34 -6.20
CA ALA A 14 -1.68 8.35 -6.91
C ALA A 14 -0.18 8.29 -6.56
N ALA A 15 0.15 8.10 -5.28
CA ALA A 15 1.52 7.95 -4.81
C ALA A 15 2.18 6.69 -5.36
N LEU A 16 1.45 5.55 -5.42
CA LEU A 16 1.95 4.31 -6.03
C LEU A 16 2.19 4.45 -7.53
N VAL A 17 1.25 5.07 -8.25
CA VAL A 17 1.39 5.33 -9.69
C VAL A 17 2.61 6.21 -9.95
N TYR A 18 2.78 7.26 -9.14
CA TYR A 18 3.95 8.14 -9.25
C TYR A 18 5.26 7.40 -8.99
N ALA A 19 5.34 6.65 -7.88
CA ALA A 19 6.53 5.86 -7.55
C ALA A 19 6.85 4.83 -8.64
N LEU A 20 5.83 4.15 -9.18
CA LEU A 20 5.99 3.19 -10.27
C LEU A 20 6.49 3.88 -11.57
N ALA A 21 5.93 5.03 -11.92
CA ALA A 21 6.36 5.80 -13.10
C ALA A 21 7.84 6.22 -13.00
N LEU A 22 8.27 6.68 -11.83
CA LEU A 22 9.68 6.97 -11.57
C LEU A 22 10.56 5.71 -11.73
N GLY A 23 10.09 4.57 -11.20
CA GLY A 23 10.83 3.31 -11.28
C GLY A 23 10.94 2.73 -12.69
N LEU A 24 10.01 3.05 -13.58
CA LEU A 24 10.08 2.67 -15.00
C LEU A 24 11.05 3.53 -15.80
N GLY A 25 11.64 4.58 -15.20
CA GLY A 25 12.59 5.45 -15.88
C GLY A 25 11.96 6.26 -17.01
N LEU A 26 10.68 6.60 -16.88
CA LEU A 26 9.95 7.44 -17.86
C LEU A 26 10.51 8.87 -17.94
N SER A 27 11.46 9.20 -17.06
CA SER A 27 12.21 10.46 -17.07
C SER A 27 13.68 10.14 -16.88
N ASP A 28 14.52 10.44 -17.86
CA ASP A 28 15.96 10.29 -17.78
C ASP A 28 16.61 11.18 -16.69
N ALA A 29 15.86 12.17 -16.21
CA ALA A 29 16.29 13.10 -15.17
C ALA A 29 16.06 12.61 -13.75
N VAL A 30 15.35 11.49 -13.54
CA VAL A 30 15.00 11.01 -12.21
C VAL A 30 16.11 10.14 -11.64
N SER A 31 16.66 10.58 -10.51
CA SER A 31 17.65 9.80 -9.79
C SER A 31 17.02 8.59 -9.08
N VAL A 32 17.82 7.54 -8.89
CA VAL A 32 17.44 6.38 -8.05
C VAL A 32 16.94 6.83 -6.67
N ARG A 33 17.53 7.91 -6.14
CA ARG A 33 17.13 8.52 -4.87
C ARG A 33 15.69 8.99 -4.87
N ASP A 34 15.22 9.65 -5.94
CA ASP A 34 13.87 10.23 -6.00
C ASP A 34 12.82 9.13 -6.07
N HIS A 35 13.08 8.07 -6.84
CA HIS A 35 12.24 6.87 -6.84
C HIS A 35 12.20 6.20 -5.46
N LEU A 36 13.33 6.06 -4.80
CA LEU A 36 13.42 5.47 -3.46
C LEU A 36 12.61 6.28 -2.45
N LEU A 37 12.76 7.61 -2.44
CA LEU A 37 12.01 8.49 -1.54
C LEU A 37 10.51 8.43 -1.82
N ALA A 38 10.10 8.49 -3.09
CA ALA A 38 8.68 8.37 -3.48
C ALA A 38 8.09 7.02 -3.04
N GLY A 39 8.81 5.92 -3.26
CA GLY A 39 8.40 4.57 -2.85
C GLY A 39 8.28 4.42 -1.33
N MET A 40 9.23 4.95 -0.58
CA MET A 40 9.18 4.94 0.89
C MET A 40 7.99 5.76 1.42
N LEU A 41 7.78 6.98 0.92
CA LEU A 41 6.66 7.82 1.34
C LEU A 41 5.31 7.17 0.99
N ALA A 42 5.17 6.63 -0.22
CA ALA A 42 3.97 5.89 -0.62
C ALA A 42 3.71 4.70 0.31
N SER A 43 4.74 3.90 0.62
CA SER A 43 4.60 2.74 1.49
C SER A 43 4.15 3.09 2.90
N VAL A 44 4.73 4.14 3.50
CA VAL A 44 4.34 4.63 4.82
C VAL A 44 2.90 5.12 4.83
N LEU A 45 2.50 5.90 3.81
CA LEU A 45 1.15 6.44 3.68
C LEU A 45 0.12 5.31 3.57
N ILE A 46 0.36 4.31 2.72
CA ILE A 46 -0.53 3.17 2.51
C ILE A 46 -0.68 2.33 3.78
N ILE A 47 0.42 2.01 4.46
CA ILE A 47 0.37 1.26 5.71
C ILE A 47 -0.47 2.02 6.75
N PHE A 48 -0.27 3.34 6.84
CA PHE A 48 -1.05 4.20 7.73
C PHE A 48 -2.54 4.17 7.37
N THR A 49 -2.88 4.30 6.08
CA THR A 49 -4.28 4.23 5.60
C THR A 49 -4.92 2.88 5.93
N HIS A 50 -4.21 1.76 5.70
CA HIS A 50 -4.73 0.43 6.05
C HIS A 50 -4.98 0.28 7.54
N VAL A 51 -4.09 0.78 8.39
CA VAL A 51 -4.29 0.79 9.84
C VAL A 51 -5.53 1.60 10.22
N LEU A 52 -5.72 2.80 9.62
CA LEU A 52 -6.92 3.60 9.84
C LEU A 52 -8.20 2.89 9.39
N VAL A 53 -8.19 2.23 8.23
CA VAL A 53 -9.33 1.43 7.73
C VAL A 53 -9.68 0.32 8.71
N ILE A 54 -8.68 -0.40 9.21
CA ILE A 54 -8.89 -1.49 10.19
C ILE A 54 -9.51 -0.93 11.48
N PHE A 55 -8.95 0.14 12.05
CA PHE A 55 -9.50 0.77 13.26
C PHE A 55 -10.91 1.31 13.03
N TYR A 56 -11.17 1.94 11.89
CA TYR A 56 -12.50 2.41 11.53
C TYR A 56 -13.52 1.26 11.48
N LEU A 57 -13.16 0.13 10.86
CA LEU A 57 -14.03 -1.05 10.81
C LEU A 57 -14.27 -1.65 12.20
N ILE A 58 -13.25 -1.67 13.06
CA ILE A 58 -13.40 -2.16 14.44
C ILE A 58 -14.35 -1.24 15.21
N GLY A 59 -14.07 0.07 15.25
CA GLY A 59 -14.86 1.07 15.96
C GLY A 59 -16.32 1.09 15.50
N THR A 60 -16.56 1.24 14.18
CA THR A 60 -17.92 1.21 13.63
C THR A 60 -18.68 -0.08 14.00
N GLY A 61 -17.98 -1.21 14.06
CA GLY A 61 -18.60 -2.47 14.45
C GLY A 61 -18.94 -2.54 15.93
N MET A 62 -18.23 -1.82 16.80
CA MET A 62 -18.55 -1.68 18.23
C MET A 62 -19.75 -0.73 18.39
N ASP A 63 -19.71 0.44 17.75
CA ASP A 63 -20.79 1.43 17.78
C ASP A 63 -22.14 0.84 17.32
N ILE A 64 -22.12 0.07 16.21
CA ILE A 64 -23.32 -0.61 15.72
C ILE A 64 -23.82 -1.63 16.74
N ARG A 65 -22.95 -2.39 17.36
CA ARG A 65 -23.34 -3.40 18.34
C ARG A 65 -24.00 -2.75 19.58
N GLU A 66 -23.44 -1.67 20.07
CA GLU A 66 -23.99 -0.90 21.17
C GLU A 66 -25.33 -0.28 20.80
N ALA A 67 -25.43 0.34 19.61
CA ALA A 67 -26.66 1.00 19.17
C ALA A 67 -27.84 0.05 18.95
N VAL A 68 -27.60 -1.26 18.74
CA VAL A 68 -28.67 -2.25 18.51
C VAL A 68 -28.84 -3.22 19.70
N GLU A 69 -28.22 -2.95 20.83
CA GLU A 69 -28.23 -3.86 22.01
C GLU A 69 -29.66 -4.08 22.54
N GLU A 70 -30.49 -3.03 22.50
CA GLU A 70 -31.87 -3.06 23.01
C GLU A 70 -32.91 -3.45 21.97
N ASP A 71 -32.54 -3.65 20.69
CA ASP A 71 -33.44 -3.99 19.58
C ASP A 71 -33.00 -5.25 18.82
N ASP A 72 -33.61 -6.38 19.17
CA ASP A 72 -33.32 -7.67 18.56
C ASP A 72 -33.55 -7.69 17.03
N ALA A 73 -34.45 -6.91 16.50
CA ALA A 73 -34.74 -6.88 15.07
C ALA A 73 -33.61 -6.17 14.32
N LEU A 74 -33.13 -5.04 14.84
CA LEU A 74 -32.00 -4.31 14.31
C LEU A 74 -30.72 -5.12 14.47
N ALA A 75 -30.52 -5.77 15.62
CA ALA A 75 -29.35 -6.61 15.89
C ALA A 75 -29.23 -7.75 14.86
N LYS A 76 -30.33 -8.46 14.57
CA LYS A 76 -30.39 -9.54 13.55
C LYS A 76 -30.05 -9.03 12.15
N LYS A 77 -30.32 -7.77 11.84
CA LYS A 77 -30.06 -7.17 10.53
C LYS A 77 -28.62 -6.66 10.40
N TYR A 78 -28.15 -5.86 11.36
CA TYR A 78 -26.90 -5.08 11.19
C TYR A 78 -25.66 -5.83 11.68
N ILE A 79 -25.73 -6.68 12.68
CA ILE A 79 -24.57 -7.44 13.16
C ILE A 79 -24.02 -8.41 12.07
N PRO A 80 -24.86 -9.18 11.35
CA PRO A 80 -24.35 -10.02 10.25
C PRO A 80 -23.75 -9.21 9.09
N LEU A 81 -24.31 -8.03 8.80
CA LEU A 81 -23.82 -7.16 7.74
C LEU A 81 -22.40 -6.64 8.06
N THR A 82 -22.18 -6.17 9.28
CA THR A 82 -20.86 -5.73 9.75
C THR A 82 -19.84 -6.86 9.73
N ARG A 83 -20.24 -8.07 10.15
CA ARG A 83 -19.37 -9.25 10.09
C ARG A 83 -18.98 -9.60 8.65
N ARG A 84 -19.91 -9.52 7.70
CA ARG A 84 -19.65 -9.78 6.28
C ARG A 84 -18.65 -8.76 5.71
N LEU A 85 -18.83 -7.49 6.04
CA LEU A 85 -17.93 -6.42 5.61
C LEU A 85 -16.52 -6.65 6.16
N LYS A 86 -16.39 -6.90 7.46
CA LYS A 86 -15.08 -7.20 8.10
C LYS A 86 -14.41 -8.42 7.47
N LYS A 87 -15.15 -9.50 7.19
CA LYS A 87 -14.60 -10.71 6.56
C LYS A 87 -14.06 -10.46 5.14
N LYS A 88 -14.57 -9.46 4.43
CA LYS A 88 -14.07 -9.09 3.09
C LYS A 88 -12.89 -8.12 3.16
N VAL A 89 -13.04 -7.04 3.91
CA VAL A 89 -12.09 -5.93 3.90
C VAL A 89 -10.84 -6.25 4.71
N PHE A 90 -10.96 -6.90 5.86
CA PHE A 90 -9.83 -7.14 6.75
C PHE A 90 -8.72 -8.01 6.11
N PRO A 91 -9.03 -9.19 5.50
CA PRO A 91 -8.01 -9.99 4.83
C PRO A 91 -7.38 -9.25 3.65
N LEU A 92 -8.17 -8.47 2.91
CA LEU A 92 -7.67 -7.71 1.76
C LEU A 92 -6.70 -6.61 2.21
N ALA A 93 -7.04 -5.85 3.26
CA ALA A 93 -6.16 -4.83 3.82
C ALA A 93 -4.85 -5.44 4.36
N CYS A 94 -4.92 -6.58 5.06
CA CYS A 94 -3.73 -7.29 5.54
C CYS A 94 -2.86 -7.78 4.37
N PHE A 95 -3.47 -8.35 3.34
CA PHE A 95 -2.76 -8.82 2.16
C PHE A 95 -2.12 -7.68 1.38
N ALA A 96 -2.84 -6.57 1.17
CA ALA A 96 -2.31 -5.37 0.53
C ALA A 96 -1.13 -4.78 1.31
N THR A 97 -1.23 -4.72 2.65
CA THR A 97 -0.12 -4.29 3.52
C THR A 97 1.10 -5.20 3.36
N LEU A 98 0.91 -6.52 3.36
CA LEU A 98 2.00 -7.48 3.15
C LEU A 98 2.68 -7.27 1.80
N LEU A 99 1.90 -7.08 0.73
CA LEU A 99 2.45 -6.80 -0.61
C LEU A 99 3.29 -5.53 -0.64
N ILE A 100 2.85 -4.45 0.00
CA ILE A 100 3.63 -3.20 0.09
C ILE A 100 4.95 -3.44 0.83
N ILE A 101 4.93 -4.16 1.95
CA ILE A 101 6.14 -4.48 2.71
C ILE A 101 7.11 -5.29 1.84
N VAL A 102 6.63 -6.34 1.19
CA VAL A 102 7.47 -7.18 0.30
C VAL A 102 8.02 -6.37 -0.86
N ALA A 103 7.19 -5.56 -1.53
CA ALA A 103 7.63 -4.70 -2.63
C ALA A 103 8.71 -3.71 -2.17
N SER A 104 8.57 -3.13 -0.98
CA SER A 104 9.54 -2.19 -0.41
C SER A 104 10.87 -2.87 -0.08
N LEU A 105 10.84 -4.07 0.50
CA LEU A 105 12.05 -4.84 0.80
C LEU A 105 12.79 -5.25 -0.48
N LEU A 106 12.06 -5.73 -1.49
CA LEU A 106 12.64 -6.07 -2.80
C LEU A 106 13.21 -4.82 -3.49
N GLY A 107 12.52 -3.68 -3.39
CA GLY A 107 13.01 -2.41 -3.89
C GLY A 107 14.29 -1.97 -3.20
N ALA A 108 14.36 -2.05 -1.88
CA ALA A 108 15.56 -1.70 -1.12
C ALA A 108 16.75 -2.56 -1.54
N GLU A 109 16.57 -3.87 -1.74
CA GLU A 109 17.60 -4.78 -2.21
C GLU A 109 18.11 -4.41 -3.62
N VAL A 110 17.19 -4.15 -4.56
CA VAL A 110 17.55 -3.75 -5.94
C VAL A 110 18.29 -2.41 -5.93
N HIS A 111 17.77 -1.41 -5.19
CA HIS A 111 18.34 -0.07 -5.18
C HIS A 111 19.67 0.00 -4.45
N SER A 112 19.91 -0.85 -3.44
CA SER A 112 21.22 -0.93 -2.77
C SER A 112 22.34 -1.32 -3.74
N ARG A 113 22.01 -2.09 -4.78
CA ARG A 113 22.95 -2.50 -5.84
C ARG A 113 23.13 -1.45 -6.94
N LEU A 114 22.18 -0.51 -7.06
CA LEU A 114 22.26 0.60 -8.02
C LEU A 114 23.09 1.77 -7.50
N ILE A 115 23.27 1.89 -6.18
CA ILE A 115 24.07 2.94 -5.57
C ILE A 115 25.55 2.57 -5.72
N PRO A 116 26.39 3.40 -6.36
CA PRO A 116 27.80 3.13 -6.51
C PRO A 116 28.47 2.94 -5.15
N ALA A 117 29.38 1.96 -5.06
CA ALA A 117 30.26 1.87 -3.91
C ALA A 117 31.16 3.12 -3.83
N PRO A 118 31.61 3.52 -2.62
CA PRO A 118 32.56 4.63 -2.50
C PRO A 118 33.80 4.42 -3.39
N GLY A 119 34.03 5.36 -4.32
CA GLY A 119 35.13 5.29 -5.30
C GLY A 119 34.80 4.65 -6.65
N ALA A 120 33.55 4.16 -6.86
CA ALA A 120 33.10 3.71 -8.18
C ALA A 120 32.60 4.90 -9.02
N GLU A 121 33.06 4.99 -10.27
CA GLU A 121 32.72 6.13 -11.14
C GLU A 121 31.31 6.11 -11.70
N THR A 122 30.68 4.93 -11.77
CA THR A 122 29.33 4.78 -12.38
C THR A 122 28.46 3.77 -11.63
N ALA A 123 27.17 4.08 -11.52
CA ALA A 123 26.14 3.14 -11.08
C ALA A 123 25.89 2.06 -12.15
N LEU A 124 25.56 0.85 -11.72
CA LEU A 124 25.16 -0.21 -12.64
C LEU A 124 23.80 0.16 -13.30
N PRO A 125 23.64 -0.07 -14.62
CA PRO A 125 22.34 0.09 -15.25
C PRO A 125 21.31 -0.86 -14.63
N LEU A 126 20.07 -0.40 -14.40
CA LEU A 126 19.00 -1.17 -13.76
C LEU A 126 18.84 -2.59 -14.34
N ARG A 127 18.94 -2.73 -15.65
CA ARG A 127 18.81 -4.04 -16.33
C ARG A 127 19.92 -5.04 -16.00
N GLN A 128 21.06 -4.57 -15.48
CA GLN A 128 22.18 -5.43 -15.05
C GLN A 128 22.04 -5.85 -13.58
N VAL A 129 21.15 -5.21 -12.82
CA VAL A 129 20.87 -5.60 -11.44
C VAL A 129 19.88 -6.76 -11.45
N GLY A 130 20.31 -7.93 -11.02
CA GLY A 130 19.43 -9.09 -10.91
C GLY A 130 18.23 -8.82 -9.98
N GLY A 131 17.06 -9.31 -10.35
CA GLY A 131 15.86 -9.21 -9.51
C GLY A 131 14.99 -7.96 -9.70
N TRP A 132 15.39 -6.97 -10.51
CA TRP A 132 14.60 -5.76 -10.77
C TRP A 132 13.18 -6.07 -11.26
N TRP A 133 13.01 -7.09 -12.07
CA TRP A 133 11.70 -7.52 -12.60
C TRP A 133 10.79 -8.09 -11.51
N VAL A 134 11.38 -8.75 -10.49
CA VAL A 134 10.61 -9.25 -9.33
C VAL A 134 10.02 -8.09 -8.54
N HIS A 135 10.85 -7.07 -8.25
CA HIS A 135 10.39 -5.84 -7.63
C HIS A 135 9.28 -5.16 -8.45
N LEU A 136 9.42 -5.06 -9.78
CA LEU A 136 8.41 -4.49 -10.66
C LEU A 136 7.09 -5.26 -10.61
N VAL A 137 7.14 -6.59 -10.64
CA VAL A 137 5.94 -7.45 -10.54
C VAL A 137 5.23 -7.22 -9.22
N PHE A 138 5.95 -7.25 -8.10
CA PHE A 138 5.35 -7.03 -6.78
C PHE A 138 4.80 -5.62 -6.60
N SER A 139 5.48 -4.60 -7.13
CA SER A 139 5.00 -3.21 -7.10
C SER A 139 3.74 -3.02 -7.94
N SER A 140 3.68 -3.63 -9.12
CA SER A 140 2.49 -3.62 -9.97
C SER A 140 1.32 -4.35 -9.32
N LEU A 141 1.57 -5.50 -8.71
CA LEU A 141 0.55 -6.26 -7.98
C LEU A 141 0.03 -5.47 -6.78
N ALA A 142 0.94 -4.82 -6.03
CA ALA A 142 0.57 -3.96 -4.92
C ALA A 142 -0.32 -2.80 -5.39
N LEU A 143 0.00 -2.15 -6.51
CA LEU A 143 -0.84 -1.11 -7.11
C LEU A 143 -2.24 -1.65 -7.45
N CYS A 144 -2.32 -2.79 -8.14
CA CYS A 144 -3.60 -3.39 -8.52
C CYS A 144 -4.49 -3.73 -7.32
N VAL A 145 -3.90 -4.30 -6.26
CA VAL A 145 -4.64 -4.68 -5.05
C VAL A 145 -5.08 -3.45 -4.24
N ASN A 146 -4.29 -2.37 -4.24
CA ASN A 146 -4.66 -1.13 -3.54
C ASN A 146 -5.65 -0.26 -4.33
N ALA A 147 -5.81 -0.49 -5.64
CA ALA A 147 -6.79 0.19 -6.50
C ALA A 147 -8.13 -0.54 -6.58
N ALA A 148 -8.25 -1.77 -6.06
CA ALA A 148 -9.47 -2.60 -6.09
C ALA A 148 -10.39 -2.34 -4.90
#